data_8e54b513e5bec10e3137df83e2440e35
#
_entry.id   8e54b513e5bec10e3137df83e2440e35
#
_cell.length_a   1.000
_cell.length_b   1.000
_cell.length_c   1.000
_cell.angle_alpha   90.00
_cell.angle_beta   90.00
_cell.angle_gamma   90.00
#
_symmetry.space_group_name_H-M   'P 1'
#
loop_
_entity.id
_entity.type
_entity.pdbx_description
1 polymer ?
#
loop_
_entity_poly.entity_id
_entity_poly.type
_entity_poly.pdbx_seq_one_letter_code
_entity_poly.pdbx_strand_id
1 'polypeptide(L)'
;VYAGAWLPGQAENVFRCTDLAKRLNIPLVWLVNCSGVKLTEQEKFYADRRGSGTTFFRHAELNQAAVPILAAIYGTNPAGGGYQGISPTILFAHKDCNIAVGGGGILSGMSPKGYFDLEGAEQLISAAKQFKVEPPGSTKIHYDETGFFRYVFETEEAVLDGIKEYMKD
;
A
#
# COMPACT_ATOMS: atom_id res chain seq x y z
N VAL A 1 -0.85 -14.60 -1.31
CA VAL A 1 -0.79 -15.54 -0.19
C VAL A 1 -1.13 -14.82 1.11
N TYR A 2 -1.69 -15.53 2.09
CA TYR A 2 -2.07 -14.99 3.40
C TYR A 2 -2.91 -13.68 3.34
N ALA A 3 -3.79 -13.56 2.36
CA ALA A 3 -4.60 -12.37 2.12
C ALA A 3 -3.80 -11.05 2.08
N GLY A 4 -2.60 -11.10 1.54
CA GLY A 4 -1.70 -9.94 1.45
C GLY A 4 -0.89 -9.65 2.72
N ALA A 5 -0.96 -10.49 3.75
CA ALA A 5 -0.17 -10.27 4.96
C ALA A 5 1.33 -10.53 4.73
N TRP A 6 2.15 -9.63 5.22
CA TRP A 6 3.59 -9.79 5.23
C TRP A 6 4.05 -10.69 6.39
N LEU A 7 5.01 -11.56 6.06
CA LEU A 7 5.60 -12.53 6.98
C LEU A 7 7.09 -12.25 7.20
N PRO A 8 7.67 -12.70 8.32
CA PRO A 8 9.11 -12.66 8.52
C PRO A 8 9.88 -13.32 7.37
N GLY A 9 11.01 -12.74 6.98
CA GLY A 9 11.88 -13.24 5.91
C GLY A 9 11.53 -12.80 4.50
N GLN A 10 10.36 -12.22 4.26
CA GLN A 10 10.01 -11.71 2.92
C GLN A 10 10.81 -10.47 2.51
N ALA A 11 11.31 -9.70 3.47
CA ALA A 11 12.09 -8.50 3.22
C ALA A 11 13.38 -8.76 2.43
N GLU A 12 13.96 -9.95 2.53
CA GLU A 12 15.20 -10.30 1.84
C GLU A 12 15.11 -10.15 0.32
N ASN A 13 13.99 -10.56 -0.27
CA ASN A 13 13.77 -10.36 -1.71
C ASN A 13 13.64 -8.88 -2.08
N VAL A 14 12.98 -8.10 -1.22
CA VAL A 14 12.88 -6.64 -1.40
C VAL A 14 14.27 -6.02 -1.40
N PHE A 15 15.13 -6.39 -0.46
CA PHE A 15 16.49 -5.87 -0.37
C PHE A 15 17.30 -6.19 -1.61
N ARG A 16 17.22 -7.42 -2.12
CA ARG A 16 17.89 -7.81 -3.36
C ARG A 16 17.43 -7.00 -4.56
N CYS A 17 16.13 -6.82 -4.72
CA CYS A 17 15.57 -6.04 -5.82
C CYS A 17 15.97 -4.56 -5.73
N THR A 18 15.88 -3.96 -4.55
CA THR A 18 16.23 -2.55 -4.35
C THR A 18 17.73 -2.29 -4.49
N ASP A 19 18.58 -3.19 -3.98
CA ASP A 19 20.05 -3.11 -4.19
C ASP A 19 20.40 -3.22 -5.67
N LEU A 20 19.74 -4.12 -6.40
CA LEU A 20 19.95 -4.28 -7.83
C LEU A 20 19.52 -3.05 -8.62
N ALA A 21 18.31 -2.53 -8.34
CA ALA A 21 17.80 -1.32 -8.98
C ALA A 21 18.74 -0.13 -8.77
N LYS A 22 19.20 0.09 -7.53
CA LYS A 22 20.15 1.15 -7.19
C LYS A 22 21.49 0.99 -7.92
N ARG A 23 22.06 -0.23 -7.89
CA ARG A 23 23.38 -0.50 -8.49
C ARG A 23 23.39 -0.40 -10.01
N LEU A 24 22.32 -0.83 -10.65
CA LEU A 24 22.18 -0.79 -12.11
C LEU A 24 21.54 0.50 -12.62
N ASN A 25 21.07 1.36 -11.73
CA ASN A 25 20.34 2.58 -12.04
C ASN A 25 19.15 2.32 -12.98
N ILE A 26 18.33 1.33 -12.63
CA ILE A 26 17.13 0.95 -13.38
C ILE A 26 15.87 1.16 -12.54
N PRO A 27 14.73 1.52 -13.15
CA PRO A 27 13.48 1.68 -12.43
C PRO A 27 13.07 0.41 -11.66
N LEU A 28 12.47 0.60 -10.50
CA LEU A 28 11.85 -0.48 -9.73
C LEU A 28 10.33 -0.46 -9.97
N VAL A 29 9.78 -1.57 -10.46
CA VAL A 29 8.33 -1.77 -10.49
C VAL A 29 7.90 -2.49 -9.21
N TRP A 30 7.01 -1.86 -8.46
CA TRP A 30 6.56 -2.33 -7.15
C TRP A 30 5.06 -2.66 -7.16
N LEU A 31 4.72 -3.95 -7.13
CA LEU A 31 3.33 -4.41 -7.14
C LEU A 31 2.83 -4.54 -5.69
N VAL A 32 1.93 -3.67 -5.27
CA VAL A 32 1.47 -3.55 -3.89
C VAL A 32 0.08 -4.14 -3.73
N ASN A 33 -0.02 -5.18 -2.93
CA ASN A 33 -1.24 -5.73 -2.38
C ASN A 33 -0.92 -6.26 -0.99
N CYS A 34 -0.95 -5.37 0.00
CA CYS A 34 -0.43 -5.66 1.34
C CYS A 34 -1.42 -5.26 2.43
N SER A 35 -2.07 -6.24 3.03
CA SER A 35 -3.00 -6.04 4.14
C SER A 35 -2.32 -5.72 5.48
N GLY A 36 -1.00 -5.58 5.49
CA GLY A 36 -0.20 -5.31 6.68
C GLY A 36 0.61 -6.52 7.13
N VAL A 37 1.17 -6.45 8.32
CA VAL A 37 1.98 -7.51 8.91
C VAL A 37 1.10 -8.54 9.60
N LYS A 38 1.49 -9.81 9.55
CA LYS A 38 0.86 -10.84 10.39
C LYS A 38 1.03 -10.48 11.86
N LEU A 39 -0.06 -10.11 12.51
CA LEU A 39 -0.06 -9.51 13.85
C LEU A 39 0.63 -10.39 14.92
N THR A 40 0.49 -11.71 14.82
CA THR A 40 1.10 -12.66 15.76
C THR A 40 2.62 -12.79 15.63
N GLU A 41 3.21 -12.16 14.61
CA GLU A 41 4.65 -12.26 14.30
C GLU A 41 5.32 -10.88 14.15
N GLN A 42 4.66 -9.81 14.56
CA GLN A 42 5.16 -8.43 14.40
C GLN A 42 6.56 -8.24 14.98
N GLU A 43 6.83 -8.80 16.15
CA GLU A 43 8.12 -8.69 16.83
C GLU A 43 9.28 -9.25 16.00
N LYS A 44 9.00 -10.34 15.24
CA LYS A 44 9.98 -10.97 14.35
C LYS A 44 10.07 -10.28 12.99
N PHE A 45 9.02 -9.55 12.63
CA PHE A 45 8.92 -8.89 11.33
C PHE A 45 9.73 -7.61 11.27
N TYR A 46 9.60 -6.73 12.25
CA TYR A 46 10.23 -5.40 12.23
C TYR A 46 11.66 -5.39 12.78
N ALA A 47 12.05 -6.40 13.54
CA ALA A 47 13.32 -6.44 14.25
C ALA A 47 14.53 -6.39 13.29
N ASP A 48 15.59 -5.72 13.76
CA ASP A 48 16.94 -5.58 13.22
C ASP A 48 17.08 -4.88 11.86
N ARG A 49 18.34 -4.78 11.39
CA ARG A 49 18.70 -4.09 10.14
C ARG A 49 18.22 -4.80 8.87
N ARG A 50 17.86 -6.07 8.96
CA ARG A 50 17.30 -6.87 7.87
C ARG A 50 15.81 -7.13 8.07
N GLY A 51 15.21 -6.51 9.05
CA GLY A 51 13.77 -6.53 9.28
C GLY A 51 13.01 -5.75 8.21
N SER A 52 11.75 -6.07 8.06
CA SER A 52 10.92 -5.52 6.97
C SER A 52 10.69 -4.01 7.07
N GLY A 53 10.88 -3.40 8.25
CA GLY A 53 10.88 -1.94 8.40
C GLY A 53 11.93 -1.24 7.54
N THR A 54 13.06 -1.90 7.26
CA THR A 54 14.12 -1.38 6.39
C THR A 54 13.67 -1.21 4.93
N THR A 55 12.57 -1.84 4.51
CA THR A 55 12.00 -1.63 3.17
C THR A 55 11.67 -0.16 2.90
N PHE A 56 11.14 0.54 3.89
CA PHE A 56 10.82 1.97 3.77
C PHE A 56 12.08 2.81 3.58
N PHE A 57 13.12 2.48 4.30
CA PHE A 57 14.43 3.11 4.13
C PHE A 57 15.01 2.84 2.73
N ARG A 58 14.87 1.62 2.20
CA ARG A 58 15.30 1.28 0.84
C ARG A 58 14.60 2.08 -0.24
N HIS A 59 13.31 2.33 -0.09
CA HIS A 59 12.58 3.22 -1.00
C HIS A 59 13.13 4.66 -0.94
N ALA A 60 13.42 5.17 0.26
CA ALA A 60 14.03 6.48 0.41
C ALA A 60 15.44 6.56 -0.23
N GLU A 61 16.26 5.52 -0.10
CA GLU A 61 17.56 5.44 -0.76
C GLU A 61 17.45 5.47 -2.29
N LEU A 62 16.47 4.77 -2.87
CA LEU A 62 16.23 4.81 -4.32
C LEU A 62 15.81 6.21 -4.77
N ASN A 63 14.90 6.85 -4.04
CA ASN A 63 14.50 8.23 -4.33
C ASN A 63 15.68 9.21 -4.25
N GLN A 64 16.53 9.09 -3.25
CA GLN A 64 17.76 9.91 -3.14
C GLN A 64 18.74 9.66 -4.27
N ALA A 65 18.79 8.43 -4.78
CA ALA A 65 19.63 8.06 -5.92
C ALA A 65 19.00 8.43 -7.28
N ALA A 66 17.83 9.08 -7.28
CA ALA A 66 17.03 9.39 -8.48
C ALA A 66 16.65 8.14 -9.30
N VAL A 67 16.51 6.99 -8.62
CA VAL A 67 16.01 5.75 -9.23
C VAL A 67 14.50 5.72 -9.09
N PRO A 68 13.72 5.75 -10.18
CA PRO A 68 12.27 5.80 -10.10
C PRO A 68 11.68 4.52 -9.52
N ILE A 69 10.64 4.67 -8.69
CA ILE A 69 9.81 3.58 -8.20
C ILE A 69 8.41 3.76 -8.79
N LEU A 70 7.99 2.82 -9.62
CA LEU A 70 6.67 2.78 -10.25
C LEU A 70 5.83 1.78 -9.49
N ALA A 71 4.83 2.23 -8.74
CA ALA A 71 4.00 1.32 -7.95
C ALA A 71 2.63 1.09 -8.56
N ALA A 72 2.25 -0.18 -8.64
CA ALA A 72 0.89 -0.62 -8.95
C ALA A 72 0.18 -1.00 -7.65
N ILE A 73 -0.95 -0.37 -7.38
CA ILE A 73 -1.70 -0.55 -6.14
C ILE A 73 -2.94 -1.38 -6.40
N TYR A 74 -3.04 -2.51 -5.71
CA TYR A 74 -4.15 -3.44 -5.78
C TYR A 74 -4.72 -3.73 -4.38
N GLY A 75 -5.99 -4.10 -4.32
CA GLY A 75 -6.62 -4.54 -3.08
C GLY A 75 -6.60 -3.51 -1.96
N THR A 76 -6.63 -3.97 -0.72
CA THR A 76 -6.71 -3.13 0.46
C THR A 76 -5.36 -3.05 1.17
N ASN A 77 -4.82 -1.85 1.29
CA ASN A 77 -3.48 -1.59 1.81
C ASN A 77 -3.54 -0.63 3.01
N PRO A 78 -3.86 -1.13 4.24
CA PRO A 78 -3.91 -0.32 5.44
C PRO A 78 -2.53 -0.16 6.08
N ALA A 79 -2.35 0.91 6.83
CA ALA A 79 -1.19 1.20 7.67
C ALA A 79 0.15 0.94 6.96
N GLY A 80 0.98 0.04 7.48
CA GLY A 80 2.27 -0.32 6.88
C GLY A 80 2.17 -0.88 5.45
N GLY A 81 1.05 -1.53 5.09
CA GLY A 81 0.76 -1.91 3.71
C GLY A 81 0.61 -0.69 2.80
N GLY A 82 -0.09 0.33 3.27
CA GLY A 82 -0.24 1.60 2.57
C GLY A 82 1.05 2.39 2.46
N TYR A 83 1.92 2.32 3.46
CA TYR A 83 3.24 2.98 3.44
C TYR A 83 4.10 2.59 2.24
N GLN A 84 3.96 1.37 1.76
CA GLN A 84 4.66 0.92 0.56
C GLN A 84 4.22 1.66 -0.71
N GLY A 85 3.00 2.23 -0.70
CA GLY A 85 2.48 3.06 -1.77
C GLY A 85 2.76 4.56 -1.61
N ILE A 86 3.32 5.02 -0.47
CA ILE A 86 3.58 6.45 -0.23
C ILE A 86 4.94 6.89 -0.77
N SER A 87 5.93 6.01 -0.71
CA SER A 87 7.31 6.31 -1.13
C SER A 87 7.59 6.24 -2.63
N PRO A 88 6.80 5.51 -3.46
CA PRO A 88 7.06 5.45 -4.90
C PRO A 88 7.00 6.82 -5.59
N THR A 89 7.72 6.92 -6.71
CA THR A 89 7.78 8.14 -7.52
C THR A 89 6.44 8.41 -8.21
N ILE A 90 5.77 7.36 -8.66
CA ILE A 90 4.48 7.46 -9.35
C ILE A 90 3.60 6.25 -9.03
N LEU A 91 2.30 6.50 -8.90
CA LEU A 91 1.31 5.50 -8.52
C LEU A 91 0.31 5.22 -9.64
N PHE A 92 0.17 3.95 -9.95
CA PHE A 92 -0.83 3.37 -10.84
C PHE A 92 -1.79 2.55 -9.97
N ALA A 93 -3.06 2.78 -10.06
CA ALA A 93 -4.05 2.17 -9.18
C ALA A 93 -5.08 1.34 -9.93
N HIS A 94 -5.44 0.20 -9.38
CA HIS A 94 -6.67 -0.48 -9.76
C HIS A 94 -7.87 0.26 -9.16
N LYS A 95 -8.98 0.37 -9.90
CA LYS A 95 -10.17 1.12 -9.47
C LYS A 95 -10.73 0.72 -8.10
N ASP A 96 -10.60 -0.56 -7.74
CA ASP A 96 -11.13 -1.10 -6.48
C ASP A 96 -10.08 -1.19 -5.37
N CYS A 97 -8.92 -0.54 -5.54
CA CYS A 97 -7.91 -0.53 -4.48
C CYS A 97 -8.24 0.46 -3.36
N ASN A 98 -7.58 0.27 -2.24
CA ASN A 98 -7.67 1.17 -1.09
C ASN A 98 -6.29 1.35 -0.47
N ILE A 99 -5.95 2.59 -0.13
CA ILE A 99 -4.81 2.94 0.74
C ILE A 99 -5.32 3.81 1.87
N ALA A 100 -5.13 3.38 3.10
CA ALA A 100 -5.52 4.15 4.27
C ALA A 100 -4.53 3.96 5.42
N VAL A 101 -4.44 4.95 6.30
CA VAL A 101 -3.62 4.89 7.53
C VAL A 101 -4.10 3.76 8.44
N GLY A 102 -5.41 3.49 8.45
CA GLY A 102 -6.02 2.37 9.15
C GLY A 102 -7.09 1.70 8.31
N GLY A 103 -7.35 0.42 8.54
CA GLY A 103 -8.47 -0.27 7.90
C GLY A 103 -9.81 0.34 8.31
N GLY A 104 -10.78 0.36 7.40
CA GLY A 104 -12.09 0.98 7.64
C GLY A 104 -12.79 0.44 8.90
N GLY A 105 -12.68 -0.86 9.18
CA GLY A 105 -13.24 -1.46 10.40
C GLY A 105 -12.58 -0.96 11.68
N ILE A 106 -11.26 -0.74 11.66
CA ILE A 106 -10.54 -0.18 12.82
C ILE A 106 -10.92 1.28 13.03
N LEU A 107 -10.92 2.09 11.97
CA LEU A 107 -11.31 3.51 12.07
C LEU A 107 -12.74 3.68 12.56
N SER A 108 -13.65 2.88 12.04
CA SER A 108 -15.06 2.91 12.45
C SER A 108 -15.29 2.42 13.87
N GLY A 109 -14.46 1.47 14.35
CA GLY A 109 -14.57 0.91 15.71
C GLY A 109 -13.84 1.69 16.78
N MET A 110 -13.05 2.72 16.45
CA MET A 110 -12.36 3.54 17.43
C MET A 110 -13.34 4.38 18.24
N SER A 111 -13.34 4.17 19.56
CA SER A 111 -14.17 4.92 20.50
C SER A 111 -13.34 5.97 21.24
N PRO A 112 -13.89 7.20 21.47
CA PRO A 112 -13.28 8.18 22.36
C PRO A 112 -13.01 7.68 23.79
N LYS A 113 -13.70 6.61 24.19
CA LYS A 113 -13.52 5.96 25.51
C LYS A 113 -12.31 5.02 25.57
N GLY A 114 -11.55 4.87 24.50
CA GLY A 114 -10.32 4.11 24.46
C GLY A 114 -10.48 2.58 24.32
N TYR A 115 -11.64 2.08 23.95
CA TYR A 115 -11.87 0.67 23.60
C TYR A 115 -12.38 0.55 22.17
N PHE A 116 -12.21 -0.63 21.56
CA PHE A 116 -12.72 -0.92 20.24
C PHE A 116 -14.18 -1.34 20.29
N ASP A 117 -15.05 -0.59 19.63
CA ASP A 117 -16.49 -0.81 19.58
C ASP A 117 -16.87 -1.54 18.27
N LEU A 118 -16.99 -2.86 18.36
CA LEU A 118 -17.35 -3.70 17.21
C LEU A 118 -18.77 -3.44 16.70
N GLU A 119 -19.72 -3.28 17.61
CA GLU A 119 -21.11 -3.04 17.22
C GLU A 119 -21.27 -1.68 16.54
N GLY A 120 -20.67 -0.64 17.09
CA GLY A 120 -20.65 0.69 16.47
C GLY A 120 -19.93 0.68 15.11
N ALA A 121 -18.85 -0.10 14.95
CA ALA A 121 -18.18 -0.25 13.69
C ALA A 121 -19.07 -0.89 12.61
N GLU A 122 -19.80 -1.94 12.96
CA GLU A 122 -20.75 -2.61 12.05
C GLU A 122 -21.89 -1.68 11.64
N GLN A 123 -22.42 -0.91 12.57
CA GLN A 123 -23.47 0.09 12.29
C GLN A 123 -22.98 1.17 11.33
N LEU A 124 -21.77 1.72 11.54
CA LEU A 124 -21.18 2.74 10.66
C LEU A 124 -20.90 2.20 9.26
N ILE A 125 -20.37 0.99 9.15
CA ILE A 125 -20.10 0.34 7.85
C ILE A 125 -21.43 0.12 7.10
N SER A 126 -22.46 -0.33 7.81
CA SER A 126 -23.79 -0.55 7.22
C SER A 126 -24.42 0.77 6.75
N ALA A 127 -24.33 1.82 7.56
CA ALA A 127 -24.80 3.15 7.21
C ALA A 127 -24.05 3.71 6.00
N ALA A 128 -22.72 3.59 5.97
CA ALA A 128 -21.91 4.04 4.84
C ALA A 128 -22.31 3.34 3.52
N LYS A 129 -22.56 2.03 3.56
CA LYS A 129 -23.07 1.28 2.40
C LYS A 129 -24.45 1.77 1.97
N GLN A 130 -25.37 2.00 2.92
CA GLN A 130 -26.71 2.47 2.65
C GLN A 130 -26.72 3.85 1.98
N PHE A 131 -25.90 4.77 2.47
CA PHE A 131 -25.79 6.13 1.95
C PHE A 131 -24.76 6.28 0.81
N LYS A 132 -24.15 5.18 0.35
CA LYS A 132 -23.13 5.17 -0.71
C LYS A 132 -22.00 6.17 -0.45
N VAL A 133 -21.58 6.27 0.80
CA VAL A 133 -20.43 7.10 1.20
C VAL A 133 -19.15 6.42 0.76
N GLU A 134 -18.28 7.15 0.08
CA GLU A 134 -16.96 6.65 -0.31
C GLU A 134 -16.13 6.35 0.95
N PRO A 135 -15.57 5.13 1.07
CA PRO A 135 -14.74 4.79 2.21
C PRO A 135 -13.44 5.59 2.21
N PRO A 136 -12.92 5.97 3.38
CA PRO A 136 -11.62 6.61 3.49
C PRO A 136 -10.54 5.78 2.80
N GLY A 137 -9.69 6.44 1.99
CA GLY A 137 -8.62 5.78 1.25
C GLY A 137 -9.05 5.05 -0.02
N SER A 138 -10.31 5.21 -0.46
CA SER A 138 -10.77 4.65 -1.74
C SER A 138 -10.01 5.25 -2.92
N THR A 139 -9.95 4.52 -4.01
CA THR A 139 -9.34 4.97 -5.28
C THR A 139 -9.96 6.29 -5.74
N LYS A 140 -11.27 6.41 -5.64
CA LYS A 140 -11.98 7.62 -6.04
C LYS A 140 -11.52 8.85 -5.27
N ILE A 141 -11.44 8.76 -3.93
CA ILE A 141 -10.94 9.88 -3.11
C ILE A 141 -9.49 10.21 -3.48
N HIS A 142 -8.62 9.21 -3.63
CA HIS A 142 -7.21 9.44 -3.93
C HIS A 142 -6.96 9.95 -5.35
N TYR A 143 -7.84 9.68 -6.28
CA TYR A 143 -7.74 10.17 -7.65
C TYR A 143 -8.44 11.53 -7.85
N ASP A 144 -9.72 11.62 -7.45
CA ASP A 144 -10.54 12.79 -7.73
C ASP A 144 -10.25 13.97 -6.79
N GLU A 145 -10.02 13.69 -5.48
CA GLU A 145 -9.96 14.72 -4.46
C GLU A 145 -8.53 15.07 -4.05
N THR A 146 -7.68 14.06 -3.82
CA THR A 146 -6.33 14.31 -3.32
C THR A 146 -5.25 14.36 -4.41
N GLY A 147 -5.53 13.82 -5.60
CA GLY A 147 -4.54 13.71 -6.67
C GLY A 147 -3.38 12.77 -6.34
N PHE A 148 -3.54 11.90 -5.34
CA PHE A 148 -2.48 11.01 -4.88
C PHE A 148 -2.19 9.89 -5.90
N PHE A 149 -3.23 9.34 -6.55
CA PHE A 149 -3.06 8.41 -7.67
C PHE A 149 -2.91 9.17 -8.98
N ARG A 150 -1.84 8.89 -9.71
CA ARG A 150 -1.60 9.52 -11.01
C ARG A 150 -2.48 8.90 -12.11
N TYR A 151 -2.63 7.58 -12.08
CA TYR A 151 -3.39 6.82 -13.07
C TYR A 151 -4.26 5.78 -12.38
N VAL A 152 -5.50 5.62 -12.88
CA VAL A 152 -6.46 4.62 -12.41
C VAL A 152 -6.94 3.79 -13.60
N PHE A 153 -7.02 2.48 -13.41
CA PHE A 153 -7.38 1.52 -14.44
C PHE A 153 -8.46 0.54 -13.97
N GLU A 154 -9.22 0.02 -14.90
CA GLU A 154 -10.35 -0.86 -14.65
C GLU A 154 -9.94 -2.31 -14.34
N THR A 155 -8.81 -2.77 -14.87
CA THR A 155 -8.32 -4.15 -14.72
C THR A 155 -6.86 -4.21 -14.31
N GLU A 156 -6.44 -5.35 -13.73
CA GLU A 156 -5.05 -5.56 -13.34
C GLU A 156 -4.11 -5.54 -14.55
N GLU A 157 -4.53 -6.12 -15.68
CA GLU A 157 -3.75 -6.07 -16.92
C GLU A 157 -3.55 -4.62 -17.40
N ALA A 158 -4.60 -3.81 -17.35
CA ALA A 158 -4.53 -2.42 -17.77
C ALA A 158 -3.57 -1.60 -16.90
N VAL A 159 -3.47 -1.90 -15.58
CA VAL A 159 -2.46 -1.28 -14.70
C VAL A 159 -1.05 -1.61 -15.18
N LEU A 160 -0.78 -2.89 -15.47
CA LEU A 160 0.54 -3.33 -15.93
C LEU A 160 0.90 -2.76 -17.31
N ASP A 161 -0.06 -2.69 -18.20
CA ASP A 161 0.15 -2.10 -19.52
C ASP A 161 0.37 -0.58 -19.44
N GLY A 162 -0.31 0.10 -18.51
CA GLY A 162 -0.06 1.51 -18.21
C GLY A 162 1.36 1.77 -17.71
N ILE A 163 1.89 0.89 -16.85
CA ILE A 163 3.29 0.97 -16.41
C ILE A 163 4.26 0.76 -17.58
N LYS A 164 4.02 -0.27 -18.40
CA LYS A 164 4.86 -0.54 -19.59
C LYS A 164 4.87 0.63 -20.55
N GLU A 165 3.73 1.25 -20.78
CA GLU A 165 3.62 2.42 -21.65
C GLU A 165 4.39 3.60 -21.09
N TYR A 166 4.22 3.89 -19.79
CA TYR A 166 4.95 4.96 -19.09
C TYR A 166 6.49 4.77 -19.14
N MET A 167 6.97 3.53 -19.18
CA MET A 167 8.40 3.22 -19.23
C MET A 167 9.01 3.35 -20.64
N LYS A 168 8.22 3.60 -21.67
CA LYS A 168 8.73 3.83 -23.03
C LYS A 168 9.20 5.27 -23.28
N ASP A 169 8.65 6.19 -22.48
CA ASP A 169 8.99 7.62 -22.52
C ASP A 169 10.18 7.94 -21.61
#